data_43128f3d1dc5de5f78eb51e84c1b4742
#
_entry.id   43128f3d1dc5de5f78eb51e84c1b4742
#
_cell.length_a   1.000
_cell.length_b   1.000
_cell.length_c   1.000
_cell.angle_alpha   90.00
_cell.angle_beta   90.00
_cell.angle_gamma   90.00
#
_symmetry.space_group_name_H-M   'P 1'
#
loop_
_entity.id
_entity.type
_entity.pdbx_description
1 polymer ?
#
loop_
_entity_poly.entity_id
_entity_poly.type
_entity_poly.pdbx_seq_one_letter_code
_entity_poly.pdbx_strand_id
1 'polypeptide(L)'
;MKLLTENTESQSVLALANDVDVRSVSLQGISRIDLHFPKFTDGRAYSQAFMLRRLGFTGEIRATGDVLVDQVLQMSRTGFDSAVLKAGQDLAVAQRQLDRFAGFYQGSAADPQPHFAKAAA
;
A
#
# COMPACT_ATOMS: atom_id res chain seq x y z
N MET A 1 1.10 2.35 -8.60
CA MET A 1 1.81 2.00 -7.34
C MET A 1 3.31 1.97 -7.59
N LYS A 2 4.07 2.50 -6.68
CA LYS A 2 5.51 2.62 -6.78
C LYS A 2 6.19 1.43 -6.12
N LEU A 3 7.10 0.78 -6.83
CA LEU A 3 7.84 -0.38 -6.33
C LEU A 3 9.28 0.00 -6.03
N LEU A 4 9.77 -0.42 -4.87
CA LEU A 4 11.08 -0.04 -4.34
C LEU A 4 11.84 -1.29 -3.93
N THR A 5 13.18 -1.20 -3.96
CA THR A 5 14.07 -2.25 -3.45
C THR A 5 14.65 -1.89 -2.08
N GLU A 6 14.58 -0.62 -1.71
CA GLU A 6 15.06 -0.12 -0.42
C GLU A 6 14.07 0.86 0.15
N ASN A 7 13.97 0.90 1.48
CA ASN A 7 13.14 1.88 2.16
C ASN A 7 13.97 3.08 2.56
N THR A 8 13.35 4.26 2.53
CA THR A 8 13.97 5.50 2.98
C THR A 8 13.20 6.00 4.20
N GLU A 9 13.91 6.61 5.15
CA GLU A 9 13.32 7.20 6.33
C GLU A 9 13.19 8.71 6.16
N SER A 10 12.21 9.28 6.85
CA SER A 10 11.96 10.71 6.87
C SER A 10 11.28 11.07 8.18
N GLN A 11 11.36 12.33 8.58
CA GLN A 11 10.79 12.79 9.84
C GLN A 11 9.26 12.73 9.89
N SER A 12 8.61 12.75 8.74
CA SER A 12 7.15 12.71 8.65
C SER A 12 6.60 11.31 8.35
N VAL A 13 7.38 10.29 8.61
CA VAL A 13 6.99 8.88 8.40
C VAL A 13 6.63 8.25 9.72
N LEU A 14 5.48 7.55 9.73
CA LEU A 14 5.04 6.76 10.86
C LEU A 14 5.09 5.28 10.46
N ALA A 15 5.90 4.48 11.15
CA ALA A 15 5.98 3.04 10.92
C ALA A 15 5.10 2.32 11.94
N LEU A 16 4.21 1.45 11.47
CA LEU A 16 3.27 0.72 12.32
C LEU A 16 3.45 -0.79 12.18
N ALA A 17 3.47 -1.49 13.31
CA ALA A 17 3.34 -2.94 13.31
C ALA A 17 1.90 -3.32 12.93
N ASN A 18 1.71 -4.54 12.43
CA ASN A 18 0.42 -4.97 11.90
C ASN A 18 -0.66 -5.23 12.96
N ASP A 19 -0.30 -5.16 14.24
CA ASP A 19 -1.24 -5.31 15.35
C ASP A 19 -1.72 -3.97 15.93
N VAL A 20 -1.24 -2.85 15.37
CA VAL A 20 -1.65 -1.52 15.83
C VAL A 20 -3.02 -1.16 15.27
N ASP A 21 -3.89 -0.66 16.15
CA ASP A 21 -5.18 -0.10 15.72
C ASP A 21 -4.93 1.30 15.16
N VAL A 22 -5.09 1.46 13.86
CA VAL A 22 -4.80 2.73 13.18
C VAL A 22 -5.74 3.86 13.61
N ARG A 23 -6.88 3.53 14.21
CA ARG A 23 -7.80 4.55 14.75
C ARG A 23 -7.26 5.21 16.02
N SER A 24 -6.28 4.59 16.66
CA SER A 24 -5.70 5.08 17.91
C SER A 24 -4.47 5.97 17.72
N VAL A 25 -3.99 6.15 16.48
CA VAL A 25 -2.78 6.93 16.21
C VAL A 25 -3.14 8.30 15.64
N SER A 26 -2.30 9.29 15.93
CA SER A 26 -2.45 10.62 15.33
C SER A 26 -1.82 10.64 13.95
N LEU A 27 -2.60 11.10 12.96
CA LEU A 27 -2.14 11.21 11.58
C LEU A 27 -1.69 12.63 11.23
N GLN A 28 -1.78 13.55 12.19
CA GLN A 28 -1.42 14.96 11.93
C GLN A 28 0.08 15.10 11.65
N GLY A 29 0.41 15.77 10.56
CA GLY A 29 1.80 15.99 10.17
C GLY A 29 2.48 14.78 9.53
N ILE A 30 1.76 13.70 9.32
CA ILE A 30 2.30 12.47 8.73
C ILE A 30 2.09 12.51 7.22
N SER A 31 3.19 12.38 6.46
CA SER A 31 3.16 12.34 4.99
C SER A 31 3.16 10.91 4.45
N ARG A 32 3.70 9.95 5.19
CA ARG A 32 3.76 8.55 4.79
C ARG A 32 3.59 7.65 6.00
N ILE A 33 2.83 6.58 5.82
CA ILE A 33 2.69 5.53 6.82
C ILE A 33 3.26 4.24 6.22
N ASP A 34 4.22 3.63 6.93
CA ASP A 34 4.77 2.34 6.58
C ASP A 34 4.04 1.26 7.37
N LEU A 35 3.40 0.34 6.66
CA LEU A 35 2.71 -0.80 7.28
C LEU A 35 3.54 -2.05 7.07
N HIS A 36 3.84 -2.74 8.17
CA HIS A 36 4.77 -3.85 8.17
C HIS A 36 4.05 -5.19 7.99
N PHE A 37 4.57 -6.02 7.10
CA PHE A 37 4.15 -7.41 6.91
C PHE A 37 5.20 -8.31 7.54
N PRO A 38 4.97 -8.87 8.75
CA PRO A 38 5.94 -9.80 9.35
C PRO A 38 6.01 -11.12 8.58
N LYS A 39 4.89 -11.50 7.96
CA LYS A 39 4.81 -12.65 7.05
C LYS A 39 3.88 -12.30 5.90
N PHE A 40 4.21 -12.78 4.70
CA PHE A 40 3.39 -12.50 3.52
C PHE A 40 1.96 -13.07 3.65
N THR A 41 1.77 -14.07 4.51
CA THR A 41 0.45 -14.67 4.75
C THR A 41 -0.41 -13.89 5.74
N ASP A 42 0.15 -12.88 6.42
CA ASP A 42 -0.57 -12.11 7.42
C ASP A 42 -1.30 -10.95 6.74
N GLY A 43 -2.63 -10.98 6.77
CA GLY A 43 -3.48 -10.00 6.09
C GLY A 43 -3.79 -8.74 6.89
N ARG A 44 -3.31 -8.60 8.12
CA ARG A 44 -3.70 -7.48 8.99
C ARG A 44 -3.29 -6.12 8.44
N ALA A 45 -2.13 -6.03 7.77
CA ALA A 45 -1.68 -4.76 7.20
C ALA A 45 -2.59 -4.27 6.06
N TYR A 46 -3.24 -5.18 5.33
CA TYR A 46 -4.24 -4.78 4.33
C TYR A 46 -5.43 -4.09 4.99
N SER A 47 -5.90 -4.63 6.10
CA SER A 47 -7.00 -4.02 6.85
C SER A 47 -6.61 -2.65 7.41
N GLN A 48 -5.37 -2.51 7.87
CA GLN A 48 -4.86 -1.22 8.33
C GLN A 48 -4.88 -0.18 7.20
N ALA A 49 -4.40 -0.55 6.01
CA ALA A 49 -4.38 0.36 4.86
C ALA A 49 -5.81 0.78 4.48
N PHE A 50 -6.71 -0.19 4.39
CA PHE A 50 -8.10 0.08 4.07
C PHE A 50 -8.73 1.06 5.08
N MET A 51 -8.52 0.82 6.37
CA MET A 51 -9.07 1.67 7.41
C MET A 51 -8.46 3.08 7.38
N LEU A 52 -7.16 3.22 7.14
CA LEU A 52 -6.52 4.53 7.02
C LEU A 52 -7.16 5.35 5.92
N ARG A 53 -7.44 4.75 4.77
CA ARG A 53 -8.12 5.46 3.68
C ARG A 53 -9.53 5.86 4.07
N ARG A 54 -10.25 5.00 4.76
CA ARG A 54 -11.60 5.33 5.25
C ARG A 54 -11.60 6.45 6.27
N LEU A 55 -10.53 6.56 7.06
CA LEU A 55 -10.36 7.65 8.03
C LEU A 55 -9.96 8.97 7.37
N GLY A 56 -9.71 8.96 6.06
CA GLY A 56 -9.38 10.17 5.32
C GLY A 56 -7.89 10.43 5.14
N PHE A 57 -7.02 9.48 5.46
CA PHE A 57 -5.58 9.66 5.23
C PHE A 57 -5.31 9.71 3.74
N THR A 58 -4.72 10.83 3.27
CA THR A 58 -4.43 11.08 1.85
C THR A 58 -2.95 10.99 1.51
N GLY A 59 -2.09 10.74 2.50
CA GLY A 59 -0.66 10.59 2.29
C GLY A 59 -0.29 9.23 1.69
N GLU A 60 0.99 8.98 1.58
CA GLU A 60 1.51 7.72 1.03
C GLU A 60 1.37 6.60 2.05
N ILE A 61 0.89 5.44 1.62
CA ILE A 61 0.91 4.20 2.41
C ILE A 61 1.88 3.25 1.74
N ARG A 62 2.88 2.79 2.49
CA ARG A 62 3.96 1.94 1.98
C ARG A 62 3.98 0.59 2.68
N ALA A 63 4.08 -0.47 1.90
CA ALA A 63 4.25 -1.82 2.43
C ALA A 63 5.72 -2.12 2.67
N THR A 64 6.03 -2.67 3.85
CA THR A 64 7.41 -3.07 4.21
C THR A 64 7.39 -4.48 4.79
N GLY A 65 8.57 -5.09 4.90
CA GLY A 65 8.73 -6.42 5.49
C GLY A 65 8.69 -7.52 4.46
N ASP A 66 7.87 -8.53 4.69
CA ASP A 66 7.80 -9.72 3.83
C ASP A 66 6.88 -9.47 2.63
N VAL A 67 7.32 -8.62 1.71
CA VAL A 67 6.54 -8.16 0.56
C VAL A 67 6.97 -8.93 -0.68
N LEU A 68 6.05 -9.69 -1.24
CA LEU A 68 6.30 -10.54 -2.41
C LEU A 68 5.65 -9.97 -3.67
N VAL A 69 6.23 -10.31 -4.82
CA VAL A 69 5.71 -9.89 -6.14
C VAL A 69 4.24 -10.23 -6.30
N ASP A 70 3.82 -11.40 -5.84
CA ASP A 70 2.44 -11.86 -6.02
C ASP A 70 1.41 -11.05 -5.25
N GLN A 71 1.85 -10.19 -4.34
CA GLN A 71 0.95 -9.43 -3.47
C GLN A 71 0.77 -7.98 -3.91
N VAL A 72 1.58 -7.49 -4.85
CA VAL A 72 1.58 -6.06 -5.19
C VAL A 72 0.23 -5.59 -5.75
N LEU A 73 -0.45 -6.45 -6.50
CA LEU A 73 -1.75 -6.10 -7.06
C LEU A 73 -2.80 -5.91 -5.96
N GLN A 74 -2.83 -6.82 -4.98
CA GLN A 74 -3.73 -6.70 -3.84
C GLN A 74 -3.41 -5.47 -2.99
N MET A 75 -2.13 -5.18 -2.79
CA MET A 75 -1.71 -3.98 -2.07
C MET A 75 -2.22 -2.72 -2.75
N SER A 76 -2.07 -2.64 -4.06
CA SER A 76 -2.59 -1.52 -4.83
C SER A 76 -4.10 -1.34 -4.64
N ARG A 77 -4.85 -2.43 -4.60
CA ARG A 77 -6.30 -2.40 -4.41
C ARG A 77 -6.74 -1.93 -3.03
N THR A 78 -5.92 -2.18 -2.01
CA THR A 78 -6.30 -1.89 -0.62
C THR A 78 -5.80 -0.56 -0.11
N GLY A 79 -5.15 0.24 -0.96
CA GLY A 79 -4.77 1.61 -0.60
C GLY A 79 -3.29 1.87 -0.51
N PHE A 80 -2.43 0.89 -0.79
CA PHE A 80 -0.99 1.10 -0.81
C PHE A 80 -0.57 1.88 -2.05
N ASP A 81 0.30 2.86 -1.86
CA ASP A 81 0.88 3.65 -2.95
C ASP A 81 2.26 3.16 -3.34
N SER A 82 2.94 2.47 -2.44
CA SER A 82 4.29 1.97 -2.67
C SER A 82 4.53 0.68 -1.88
N ALA A 83 5.52 -0.08 -2.31
CA ALA A 83 5.93 -1.30 -1.64
C ALA A 83 7.44 -1.47 -1.76
N VAL A 84 8.07 -1.84 -0.66
CA VAL A 84 9.48 -2.23 -0.64
C VAL A 84 9.52 -3.74 -0.78
N LEU A 85 9.94 -4.24 -1.94
CA LEU A 85 9.98 -5.66 -2.21
C LEU A 85 11.04 -6.35 -1.36
N LYS A 86 10.70 -7.54 -0.87
CA LYS A 86 11.64 -8.38 -0.17
C LYS A 86 12.86 -8.67 -1.06
N ALA A 87 14.04 -8.79 -0.46
CA ALA A 87 15.25 -9.13 -1.18
C ALA A 87 15.06 -10.43 -2.00
N GLY A 88 15.54 -10.43 -3.22
CA GLY A 88 15.41 -11.56 -4.13
C GLY A 88 14.16 -11.52 -5.01
N GLN A 89 13.25 -10.59 -4.79
CA GLN A 89 12.08 -10.41 -5.65
C GLN A 89 12.45 -9.62 -6.90
N ASP A 90 11.83 -9.97 -8.03
CA ASP A 90 12.09 -9.31 -9.31
C ASP A 90 11.16 -8.11 -9.49
N LEU A 91 11.73 -6.92 -9.43
CA LEU A 91 10.99 -5.66 -9.57
C LEU A 91 10.28 -5.57 -10.93
N ALA A 92 10.94 -6.04 -12.00
CA ALA A 92 10.36 -5.96 -13.33
C ALA A 92 9.12 -6.86 -13.46
N VAL A 93 9.15 -8.03 -12.84
CA VAL A 93 7.98 -8.94 -12.80
C VAL A 93 6.84 -8.29 -12.06
N ALA A 94 7.10 -7.68 -10.91
CA ALA A 94 6.08 -6.99 -10.13
C ALA A 94 5.46 -5.84 -10.91
N GLN A 95 6.27 -5.06 -11.60
CA GLN A 95 5.79 -3.92 -12.39
C GLN A 95 4.92 -4.40 -13.56
N ARG A 96 5.31 -5.48 -14.23
CA ARG A 96 4.49 -6.04 -15.31
C ARG A 96 3.14 -6.52 -14.83
N GLN A 97 3.06 -7.10 -13.62
CA GLN A 97 1.78 -7.52 -13.05
C GLN A 97 0.87 -6.34 -12.79
N LEU A 98 1.41 -5.25 -12.24
CA LEU A 98 0.62 -4.04 -12.02
C LEU A 98 0.12 -3.46 -13.34
N ASP A 99 0.97 -3.35 -14.34
CA ASP A 99 0.61 -2.78 -15.63
C ASP A 99 -0.44 -3.64 -16.35
N ARG A 100 -0.30 -4.95 -16.25
CA ARG A 100 -1.19 -5.90 -16.90
C ARG A 100 -2.61 -5.82 -16.38
N PHE A 101 -2.79 -5.62 -15.07
CA PHE A 101 -4.10 -5.67 -14.44
C PHE A 101 -4.67 -4.29 -14.06
N ALA A 102 -3.94 -3.22 -14.31
CA ALA A 102 -4.36 -1.87 -13.91
C ALA A 102 -5.71 -1.48 -14.54
N GLY A 103 -5.99 -1.89 -15.75
CA GLY A 103 -7.24 -1.57 -16.44
C GLY A 103 -8.46 -2.31 -15.93
N PHE A 104 -8.28 -3.30 -15.07
CA PHE A 104 -9.39 -4.11 -14.53
C PHE A 104 -9.88 -3.62 -13.17
N TYR A 105 -9.26 -2.61 -12.59
CA TYR A 105 -9.67 -2.10 -11.30
C TYR A 105 -10.95 -1.33 -11.36
N GLN A 106 -11.80 -1.60 -10.38
CA GLN A 106 -13.12 -0.98 -10.27
C GLN A 106 -13.36 -0.70 -8.78
N GLY A 107 -12.96 0.50 -8.31
CA GLY A 107 -13.29 0.92 -6.96
C GLY A 107 -12.56 0.19 -5.85
N SER A 108 -11.32 0.56 -5.61
CA SER A 108 -10.53 0.10 -4.44
C SER A 108 -10.59 1.13 -3.32
N ALA A 109 -9.94 0.83 -2.18
CA ALA A 109 -9.82 1.79 -1.09
C ALA A 109 -9.01 3.02 -1.48
N ALA A 110 -8.01 2.86 -2.34
CA ALA A 110 -7.20 3.97 -2.85
C ALA A 110 -7.92 4.78 -3.92
N ASP A 111 -8.89 4.18 -4.59
CA ASP A 111 -9.68 4.78 -5.63
C ASP A 111 -11.15 4.45 -5.36
N PRO A 112 -11.83 5.22 -4.50
CA PRO A 112 -13.19 4.90 -4.07
C PRO A 112 -14.24 5.02 -5.18
N GLN A 113 -13.91 5.67 -6.30
CA GLN A 113 -14.80 5.73 -7.44
C GLN A 113 -14.46 4.64 -8.44
N PRO A 114 -15.45 4.12 -9.19
CA PRO A 114 -15.15 3.17 -10.25
C PRO A 114 -14.11 3.72 -11.21
N HIS A 115 -13.18 2.88 -11.62
CA HIS A 115 -12.07 3.30 -12.45
C HIS A 115 -12.54 3.93 -13.77
N PHE A 116 -13.58 3.39 -14.39
CA PHE A 116 -14.10 3.93 -15.64
C PHE A 116 -14.63 5.36 -15.48
N ALA A 117 -15.19 5.69 -14.33
CA ALA A 117 -15.67 7.04 -14.06
C ALA A 117 -14.51 8.01 -13.95
N LYS A 118 -13.40 7.59 -13.36
CA LYS A 118 -12.20 8.40 -13.24
C LYS A 118 -11.45 8.50 -14.57
N ALA A 119 -11.47 7.48 -15.38
CA ALA A 119 -10.83 7.50 -16.67
C ALA A 119 -11.41 8.56 -17.60
N ALA A 120 -12.62 9.00 -17.33
CA ALA A 120 -13.23 10.10 -18.05
C ALA A 120 -12.71 11.47 -17.64
N ALA A 121 -11.95 11.50 -16.57
CA ALA A 121 -11.40 12.76 -16.04
C ALA A 121 -9.99 13.05 -16.56
#